data_15e406278736fe6e0013be7aefaa5cf7
#
_entry.id   15e406278736fe6e0013be7aefaa5cf7
#
_cell.length_a   1.000
_cell.length_b   1.000
_cell.length_c   1.000
_cell.angle_alpha   90.00
_cell.angle_beta   90.00
_cell.angle_gamma   90.00
#
_symmetry.space_group_name_H-M   'P 1'
#
loop_
_entity.id
_entity.type
_entity.pdbx_description
1 polymer ?
#
loop_
_entity_poly.entity_id
_entity_poly.type
_entity_poly.pdbx_seq_one_letter_code
_entity_poly.pdbx_strand_id
1 'polypeptide(L)'
;MKHIIAAGLIGAGVASGAWAQSTVTLYGSLDAGVAYISNSGGHAKWMEEQGNMQPDRWGIRAVEDLGGGLQSIVVLENGFYTNTGAFAKSGVEFNRQAYVGLSSDQFGKVTLGHQTPFSFDYLGPLSTGYQAASWYAFHPGNIDELADTGVVPYDNSVKFTSANYHGLTFGAMLGLGNTTNFSTGKSDSFGVSYANGPFTAAATYSNEHNRTVSVSTLGYATFQNQPAATYTADKVENMGAGVSYTIGNVVTHALYTRVKLQSNGVSNLFQSYDAGATWKMVPDNWIAGGAATTTFAGERYTQFEIGDIYLLSKMTQVYVNALYERASSGGNAALFTAGVSSNRNQVAVLAGIHHAF
;
A
#
# COMPACT_ATOMS: atom_id res chain seq x y z
N MET A 1 -23.29 71.38 45.34
CA MET A 1 -23.63 70.41 44.27
C MET A 1 -22.34 69.83 43.74
N LYS A 2 -22.01 68.61 44.14
CA LYS A 2 -20.78 67.90 43.70
C LYS A 2 -21.19 66.70 42.89
N HIS A 3 -20.87 66.70 41.60
CA HIS A 3 -21.09 65.54 40.71
C HIS A 3 -19.90 64.59 40.83
N ILE A 4 -20.14 63.36 41.25
CA ILE A 4 -19.19 62.27 41.25
C ILE A 4 -19.38 61.52 39.94
N ILE A 5 -18.35 61.52 39.10
CA ILE A 5 -18.27 60.74 37.86
C ILE A 5 -17.62 59.40 38.24
N ALA A 6 -18.39 58.30 38.19
CA ALA A 6 -17.85 56.96 38.33
C ALA A 6 -17.27 56.49 36.99
N ALA A 7 -15.95 56.32 36.94
CA ALA A 7 -15.27 55.72 35.81
C ALA A 7 -15.36 54.20 35.90
N GLY A 8 -16.11 53.59 34.97
CA GLY A 8 -16.16 52.15 34.84
C GLY A 8 -14.92 51.63 34.12
N LEU A 9 -14.08 50.84 34.79
CA LEU A 9 -12.99 50.06 34.18
C LEU A 9 -13.60 48.93 33.36
N ILE A 10 -13.51 49.05 32.03
CA ILE A 10 -13.75 47.93 31.14
C ILE A 10 -12.46 47.10 31.15
N GLY A 11 -12.49 45.95 31.86
CA GLY A 11 -11.44 44.96 31.81
C GLY A 11 -11.44 44.29 30.43
N ALA A 12 -10.51 44.68 29.56
CA ALA A 12 -10.20 43.97 28.33
C ALA A 12 -9.61 42.62 28.75
N GLY A 13 -10.43 41.56 28.74
CA GLY A 13 -9.94 40.19 28.80
C GLY A 13 -9.00 39.94 27.61
N VAL A 14 -7.72 39.83 27.90
CA VAL A 14 -6.74 39.35 26.93
C VAL A 14 -7.07 37.90 26.70
N ALA A 15 -7.83 37.58 25.66
CA ALA A 15 -7.93 36.22 25.15
C ALA A 15 -6.50 35.83 24.76
N SER A 16 -5.84 35.03 25.58
CA SER A 16 -4.62 34.34 25.21
C SER A 16 -4.98 33.45 24.04
N GLY A 17 -4.72 33.91 22.83
CA GLY A 17 -4.82 33.10 21.63
C GLY A 17 -3.95 31.87 21.85
N ALA A 18 -4.56 30.71 21.99
CA ALA A 18 -3.86 29.46 21.86
C ALA A 18 -3.23 29.47 20.47
N TRP A 19 -1.93 29.64 20.40
CA TRP A 19 -1.19 29.51 19.15
C TRP A 19 -1.28 28.04 18.76
N ALA A 20 -2.18 27.73 17.85
CA ALA A 20 -2.25 26.40 17.22
C ALA A 20 -0.89 26.16 16.57
N GLN A 21 -0.14 25.19 17.08
CA GLN A 21 1.18 24.88 16.55
C GLN A 21 0.99 24.04 15.28
N SER A 22 1.00 24.73 14.13
CA SER A 22 0.97 24.06 12.84
C SER A 22 2.34 23.48 12.52
N THR A 23 2.40 22.23 12.11
CA THR A 23 3.62 21.58 11.65
C THR A 23 3.48 21.18 10.19
N VAL A 24 4.53 21.46 9.41
CA VAL A 24 4.65 20.97 8.03
C VAL A 24 5.91 20.12 7.96
N THR A 25 5.74 18.87 7.58
CA THR A 25 6.83 17.90 7.46
C THR A 25 6.98 17.52 5.99
N LEU A 26 8.17 17.70 5.43
CA LEU A 26 8.61 17.09 4.20
C LEU A 26 9.16 15.70 4.54
N TYR A 27 8.76 14.69 3.81
CA TYR A 27 9.24 13.33 3.97
C TYR A 27 9.40 12.64 2.63
N GLY A 28 10.16 11.54 2.59
CA GLY A 28 10.31 10.79 1.37
C GLY A 28 11.11 9.50 1.53
N SER A 29 11.26 8.81 0.42
CA SER A 29 11.97 7.56 0.28
C SER A 29 12.57 7.46 -1.11
N LEU A 30 13.83 7.09 -1.18
CA LEU A 30 14.58 6.81 -2.41
C LEU A 30 15.17 5.42 -2.31
N ASP A 31 14.96 4.63 -3.36
CA ASP A 31 15.45 3.26 -3.43
C ASP A 31 15.97 2.98 -4.84
N ALA A 32 17.23 2.63 -4.95
CA ALA A 32 17.87 2.31 -6.21
C ALA A 32 18.78 1.09 -6.09
N GLY A 33 18.78 0.26 -7.11
CA GLY A 33 19.57 -0.96 -7.13
C GLY A 33 19.82 -1.50 -8.52
N VAL A 34 20.42 -2.66 -8.57
CA VAL A 34 20.63 -3.43 -9.80
C VAL A 34 19.88 -4.75 -9.68
N ALA A 35 19.10 -5.06 -10.70
CA ALA A 35 18.33 -6.30 -10.79
C ALA A 35 18.82 -7.14 -11.97
N TYR A 36 18.89 -8.44 -11.73
CA TYR A 36 19.00 -9.49 -12.74
C TYR A 36 17.71 -10.29 -12.76
N ILE A 37 17.07 -10.37 -13.92
CA ILE A 37 15.90 -11.20 -14.21
C ILE A 37 16.32 -12.29 -15.18
N SER A 38 16.14 -13.55 -14.83
CA SER A 38 16.60 -14.69 -15.64
C SER A 38 15.86 -14.82 -16.97
N ASN A 39 14.59 -14.40 -17.00
CA ASN A 39 13.74 -14.50 -18.19
C ASN A 39 12.64 -13.44 -18.14
N SER A 40 12.71 -12.46 -19.02
CA SER A 40 11.67 -11.47 -19.29
C SER A 40 11.41 -11.48 -20.80
N GLY A 41 10.28 -12.04 -21.23
CA GLY A 41 9.96 -12.22 -22.66
C GLY A 41 10.90 -13.14 -23.42
N GLY A 42 11.60 -14.08 -22.76
CA GLY A 42 12.51 -15.03 -23.39
C GLY A 42 14.00 -14.70 -23.23
N HIS A 43 14.35 -13.57 -22.63
CA HIS A 43 15.73 -13.12 -22.47
C HIS A 43 16.04 -12.79 -21.01
N ALA A 44 17.30 -13.00 -20.63
CA ALA A 44 17.80 -12.45 -19.38
C ALA A 44 17.90 -10.92 -19.47
N LYS A 45 17.58 -10.23 -18.39
CA LYS A 45 17.58 -8.77 -18.32
C LYS A 45 18.39 -8.30 -17.13
N TRP A 46 19.29 -7.34 -17.38
CA TRP A 46 19.92 -6.53 -16.35
C TRP A 46 19.33 -5.13 -16.42
N MET A 47 19.01 -4.56 -15.27
CA MET A 47 18.41 -3.24 -15.22
C MET A 47 18.77 -2.53 -13.92
N GLU A 48 18.79 -1.21 -13.96
CA GLU A 48 18.62 -0.42 -12.76
C GLU A 48 17.17 -0.59 -12.30
N GLU A 49 17.00 -1.00 -11.05
CA GLU A 49 15.70 -1.12 -10.40
C GLU A 49 15.54 0.00 -9.38
N GLN A 50 14.35 0.50 -9.26
CA GLN A 50 14.02 1.56 -8.32
C GLN A 50 12.78 1.16 -7.52
N GLY A 51 12.71 1.60 -6.26
CA GLY A 51 11.55 1.34 -5.41
C GLY A 51 11.36 -0.10 -4.98
N ASN A 52 12.42 -0.96 -4.96
CA ASN A 52 12.29 -2.37 -4.63
C ASN A 52 11.96 -2.60 -3.14
N MET A 53 12.68 -1.96 -2.22
CA MET A 53 12.39 -2.05 -0.79
C MET A 53 11.17 -1.20 -0.44
N GLN A 54 11.12 0.02 -0.97
CA GLN A 54 10.00 0.93 -0.85
C GLN A 54 9.89 1.81 -2.10
N PRO A 55 8.69 2.04 -2.64
CA PRO A 55 8.50 2.93 -3.78
C PRO A 55 9.10 4.31 -3.54
N ASP A 56 9.78 4.83 -4.56
CA ASP A 56 10.30 6.18 -4.54
C ASP A 56 9.17 7.19 -4.40
N ARG A 57 9.26 8.05 -3.43
CA ARG A 57 8.23 9.04 -3.14
C ARG A 57 8.78 10.24 -2.38
N TRP A 58 8.09 11.34 -2.51
CA TRP A 58 8.18 12.46 -1.59
C TRP A 58 6.79 12.97 -1.26
N GLY A 59 6.63 13.59 -0.10
CA GLY A 59 5.34 14.09 0.32
C GLY A 59 5.45 15.21 1.34
N ILE A 60 4.35 15.92 1.48
CA ILE A 60 4.16 16.95 2.50
C ILE A 60 3.00 16.51 3.38
N ARG A 61 3.24 16.52 4.69
CA ARG A 61 2.20 16.37 5.70
C ARG A 61 2.10 17.64 6.51
N ALA A 62 0.93 18.27 6.50
CA ALA A 62 0.61 19.40 7.37
C ALA A 62 -0.39 18.96 8.43
N VAL A 63 -0.15 19.40 9.68
CA VAL A 63 -1.04 19.17 10.83
C VAL A 63 -1.19 20.49 11.56
N GLU A 64 -2.44 20.86 11.84
CA GLU A 64 -2.79 22.03 12.63
C GLU A 64 -3.61 21.59 13.84
N ASP A 65 -3.19 21.96 15.03
CA ASP A 65 -3.94 21.73 16.25
C ASP A 65 -5.10 22.74 16.35
N LEU A 66 -6.32 22.25 16.37
CA LEU A 66 -7.54 23.05 16.49
C LEU A 66 -8.01 23.17 17.94
N GLY A 67 -7.28 22.57 18.88
CA GLY A 67 -7.64 22.52 20.29
C GLY A 67 -8.57 21.35 20.65
N GLY A 68 -8.58 20.99 21.95
CA GLY A 68 -9.47 19.94 22.45
C GLY A 68 -9.21 18.53 21.91
N GLY A 69 -7.98 18.24 21.40
CA GLY A 69 -7.65 16.95 20.77
C GLY A 69 -8.16 16.83 19.34
N LEU A 70 -8.59 17.93 18.73
CA LEU A 70 -8.98 18.01 17.32
C LEU A 70 -7.85 18.62 16.50
N GLN A 71 -7.57 18.03 15.33
CA GLN A 71 -6.55 18.48 14.38
C GLN A 71 -7.11 18.53 12.96
N SER A 72 -6.65 19.47 12.15
CA SER A 72 -6.73 19.36 10.70
C SER A 72 -5.49 18.64 10.17
N ILE A 73 -5.68 17.83 9.12
CA ILE A 73 -4.59 17.10 8.47
C ILE A 73 -4.68 17.25 6.95
N VAL A 74 -3.52 17.46 6.32
CA VAL A 74 -3.37 17.45 4.86
C VAL A 74 -2.20 16.54 4.52
N VAL A 75 -2.36 15.69 3.51
CA VAL A 75 -1.28 14.88 2.96
C VAL A 75 -1.30 15.00 1.44
N LEU A 76 -0.14 15.29 0.87
CA LEU A 76 0.14 15.25 -0.56
C LEU A 76 1.37 14.36 -0.76
N GLU A 77 1.25 13.28 -1.53
CA GLU A 77 2.33 12.33 -1.76
C GLU A 77 2.46 12.00 -3.25
N ASN A 78 3.66 12.25 -3.79
CA ASN A 78 4.05 11.93 -5.15
C ASN A 78 4.89 10.66 -5.19
N GLY A 79 4.61 9.77 -6.12
CA GLY A 79 5.47 8.67 -6.51
C GLY A 79 6.20 9.00 -7.80
N PHE A 80 7.47 8.71 -7.87
CA PHE A 80 8.30 8.96 -9.04
C PHE A 80 9.31 7.83 -9.26
N TYR A 81 10.06 7.89 -10.34
CA TYR A 81 11.08 6.93 -10.70
C TYR A 81 12.46 7.58 -10.60
N THR A 82 13.29 7.14 -9.65
CA THR A 82 14.64 7.68 -9.43
C THR A 82 15.52 7.53 -10.67
N ASN A 83 15.39 6.43 -11.39
CA ASN A 83 16.19 6.14 -12.60
C ASN A 83 15.90 7.04 -13.82
N THR A 84 14.75 7.73 -13.84
CA THR A 84 14.35 8.58 -14.97
C THR A 84 13.91 9.98 -14.56
N GLY A 85 13.58 10.19 -13.29
CA GLY A 85 12.96 11.41 -12.78
C GLY A 85 11.49 11.59 -13.17
N ALA A 86 10.88 10.58 -13.83
CA ALA A 86 9.49 10.66 -14.27
C ALA A 86 8.52 10.39 -13.12
N PHE A 87 7.29 10.92 -13.20
CA PHE A 87 6.21 10.52 -12.29
C PHE A 87 5.87 9.04 -12.46
N ALA A 88 5.61 8.34 -11.37
CA ALA A 88 5.23 6.93 -11.40
C ALA A 88 3.89 6.70 -12.14
N LYS A 89 3.02 7.71 -12.17
CA LYS A 89 1.81 7.75 -13.00
C LYS A 89 1.86 8.98 -13.91
N SER A 90 1.96 8.76 -15.20
CA SER A 90 2.06 9.85 -16.18
C SER A 90 0.92 10.86 -16.06
N GLY A 91 1.27 12.14 -15.95
CA GLY A 91 0.31 13.24 -15.86
C GLY A 91 -0.38 13.42 -14.51
N VAL A 92 0.01 12.66 -13.48
CA VAL A 92 -0.56 12.74 -12.13
C VAL A 92 0.56 13.01 -11.13
N GLU A 93 0.56 14.21 -10.53
CA GLU A 93 1.60 14.62 -9.59
C GLU A 93 1.47 13.91 -8.24
N PHE A 94 0.29 13.91 -7.63
CA PHE A 94 0.04 13.27 -6.34
C PHE A 94 -0.68 11.93 -6.52
N ASN A 95 -0.02 11.02 -7.23
CA ASN A 95 -0.60 9.73 -7.60
C ASN A 95 -0.69 8.70 -6.46
N ARG A 96 -0.09 8.99 -5.31
CA ARG A 96 -0.13 8.10 -4.15
C ARG A 96 -1.19 8.53 -3.15
N GLN A 97 -1.13 9.77 -2.66
CA GLN A 97 -2.13 10.31 -1.76
C GLN A 97 -2.31 11.82 -1.96
N ALA A 98 -3.54 12.28 -1.93
CA ALA A 98 -3.91 13.69 -1.93
C ALA A 98 -5.20 13.85 -1.14
N TYR A 99 -5.13 14.22 0.14
CA TYR A 99 -6.32 14.34 0.98
C TYR A 99 -6.20 15.41 2.05
N VAL A 100 -7.34 15.87 2.51
CA VAL A 100 -7.53 16.74 3.67
C VAL A 100 -8.56 16.12 4.62
N GLY A 101 -8.45 16.40 5.91
CA GLY A 101 -9.44 15.90 6.87
C GLY A 101 -9.28 16.42 8.28
N LEU A 102 -10.09 15.87 9.15
CA LEU A 102 -10.06 16.12 10.58
C LEU A 102 -9.68 14.83 11.33
N SER A 103 -8.88 14.98 12.35
CA SER A 103 -8.46 13.91 13.25
C SER A 103 -8.79 14.27 14.70
N SER A 104 -9.32 13.33 15.43
CA SER A 104 -9.58 13.42 16.86
C SER A 104 -8.90 12.27 17.59
N ASP A 105 -8.20 12.56 18.68
CA ASP A 105 -7.55 11.55 19.51
C ASP A 105 -8.55 10.54 20.09
N GLN A 106 -9.79 10.95 20.29
CA GLN A 106 -10.84 10.13 20.89
C GLN A 106 -11.60 9.30 19.85
N PHE A 107 -11.89 9.86 18.67
CA PHE A 107 -12.81 9.23 17.70
C PHE A 107 -12.09 8.68 16.46
N GLY A 108 -10.88 9.18 16.15
CA GLY A 108 -10.16 8.85 14.95
C GLY A 108 -10.25 9.95 13.88
N LYS A 109 -10.12 9.61 12.62
CA LYS A 109 -10.02 10.59 11.54
C LYS A 109 -11.03 10.36 10.43
N VAL A 110 -11.50 11.47 9.84
CA VAL A 110 -12.26 11.50 8.60
C VAL A 110 -11.47 12.31 7.59
N THR A 111 -11.21 11.73 6.43
CA THR A 111 -10.40 12.32 5.36
C THR A 111 -11.13 12.25 4.02
N LEU A 112 -10.91 13.25 3.16
CA LEU A 112 -11.51 13.36 1.84
C LEU A 112 -10.42 13.54 0.78
N GLY A 113 -10.49 12.79 -0.31
CA GLY A 113 -9.55 12.93 -1.43
C GLY A 113 -9.19 11.62 -2.11
N HIS A 114 -7.95 11.54 -2.60
CA HIS A 114 -7.33 10.39 -3.23
C HIS A 114 -6.54 9.63 -2.17
N GLN A 115 -6.94 8.39 -1.84
CA GLN A 115 -6.42 7.66 -0.68
C GLN A 115 -6.42 6.15 -0.90
N THR A 116 -5.51 5.45 -0.23
CA THR A 116 -5.39 3.99 -0.25
C THR A 116 -6.57 3.29 0.43
N PRO A 117 -7.02 2.12 -0.07
CA PRO A 117 -8.01 1.25 0.58
C PRO A 117 -7.40 0.50 1.78
N PHE A 118 -8.26 -0.15 2.58
CA PHE A 118 -7.81 -0.91 3.75
C PHE A 118 -7.05 -2.20 3.39
N SER A 119 -7.19 -2.76 2.18
CA SER A 119 -6.35 -3.85 1.69
C SER A 119 -4.87 -3.47 1.74
N PHE A 120 -4.51 -2.30 1.22
CA PHE A 120 -3.16 -1.77 1.32
C PHE A 120 -2.77 -1.43 2.76
N ASP A 121 -3.61 -0.66 3.48
CA ASP A 121 -3.23 -0.13 4.80
C ASP A 121 -3.05 -1.21 5.87
N TYR A 122 -3.87 -2.29 5.84
CA TYR A 122 -3.93 -3.29 6.90
C TYR A 122 -3.38 -4.66 6.50
N LEU A 123 -3.54 -5.09 5.23
CA LEU A 123 -3.02 -6.38 4.79
C LEU A 123 -1.65 -6.27 4.13
N GLY A 124 -1.37 -5.17 3.40
CA GLY A 124 -0.05 -4.93 2.82
C GLY A 124 1.10 -5.19 3.79
N PRO A 125 1.09 -4.61 5.03
CA PRO A 125 2.13 -4.85 6.03
C PRO A 125 2.29 -6.30 6.51
N LEU A 126 1.31 -7.17 6.24
CA LEU A 126 1.31 -8.59 6.61
C LEU A 126 1.72 -9.51 5.45
N SER A 127 2.11 -8.97 4.29
CA SER A 127 2.58 -9.73 3.13
C SER A 127 4.09 -9.97 3.16
N THR A 128 4.54 -11.04 2.50
CA THR A 128 5.98 -11.30 2.28
C THR A 128 6.65 -10.13 1.57
N GLY A 129 6.01 -9.53 0.55
CA GLY A 129 6.54 -8.37 -0.17
C GLY A 129 6.90 -7.20 0.73
N TYR A 130 6.08 -6.92 1.74
CA TYR A 130 6.35 -5.87 2.72
C TYR A 130 7.37 -6.32 3.77
N GLN A 131 7.23 -7.53 4.32
CA GLN A 131 8.06 -8.03 5.41
C GLN A 131 9.51 -8.35 4.99
N ALA A 132 9.70 -8.83 3.76
CA ALA A 132 11.01 -9.07 3.18
C ALA A 132 11.55 -7.86 2.41
N ALA A 133 10.81 -6.75 2.42
CA ALA A 133 11.19 -5.49 1.78
C ALA A 133 11.58 -5.69 0.31
N SER A 134 10.72 -6.39 -0.46
CA SER A 134 10.93 -6.65 -1.86
C SER A 134 9.65 -6.48 -2.68
N TRP A 135 9.72 -5.56 -3.65
CA TRP A 135 8.63 -5.28 -4.56
C TRP A 135 8.22 -6.50 -5.40
N TYR A 136 9.19 -7.31 -5.81
CA TYR A 136 8.95 -8.51 -6.60
C TYR A 136 8.23 -9.64 -5.84
N ALA A 137 8.23 -9.59 -4.50
CA ALA A 137 7.60 -10.60 -3.65
C ALA A 137 6.12 -10.35 -3.37
N PHE A 138 5.55 -9.25 -3.85
CA PHE A 138 4.10 -9.10 -3.86
C PHE A 138 3.45 -10.12 -4.79
N HIS A 139 2.19 -10.43 -4.56
CA HIS A 139 1.47 -11.42 -5.35
C HIS A 139 1.42 -11.02 -6.84
N PRO A 140 1.43 -12.00 -7.76
CA PRO A 140 1.45 -11.75 -9.19
C PRO A 140 0.35 -10.77 -9.63
N GLY A 141 0.75 -9.72 -10.35
CA GLY A 141 -0.16 -8.68 -10.84
C GLY A 141 -0.72 -7.72 -9.79
N ASN A 142 -0.44 -7.91 -8.49
CA ASN A 142 -0.99 -7.11 -7.39
C ASN A 142 -2.53 -6.94 -7.47
N ILE A 143 -3.22 -8.00 -7.90
CA ILE A 143 -4.68 -7.99 -8.11
C ILE A 143 -5.43 -7.75 -6.78
N ASP A 144 -4.82 -8.10 -5.67
CA ASP A 144 -5.34 -7.97 -4.30
C ASP A 144 -4.94 -6.64 -3.61
N GLU A 145 -4.24 -5.74 -4.32
CA GLU A 145 -3.97 -4.36 -3.89
C GLU A 145 -3.13 -4.25 -2.62
N LEU A 146 -2.19 -5.15 -2.43
CA LEU A 146 -1.28 -5.13 -1.27
C LEU A 146 -0.16 -4.11 -1.41
N ALA A 147 0.21 -3.76 -2.66
CA ALA A 147 1.24 -2.77 -2.98
C ALA A 147 0.61 -1.54 -3.65
N ASP A 148 1.01 -0.33 -3.23
CA ASP A 148 0.54 0.90 -3.87
C ASP A 148 1.36 1.22 -5.13
N THR A 149 0.79 0.88 -6.27
CA THR A 149 1.34 1.11 -7.62
C THR A 149 0.90 2.46 -8.21
N GLY A 150 0.28 3.35 -7.41
CA GLY A 150 -0.32 4.59 -7.90
C GLY A 150 -1.64 4.40 -8.67
N VAL A 151 -2.17 3.16 -8.72
CA VAL A 151 -3.49 2.84 -9.29
C VAL A 151 -4.42 2.16 -8.28
N VAL A 152 -3.90 1.85 -7.10
CA VAL A 152 -4.64 1.26 -5.97
C VAL A 152 -5.49 2.29 -5.22
N PRO A 153 -5.07 3.56 -5.03
CA PRO A 153 -5.87 4.55 -4.32
C PRO A 153 -7.22 4.82 -4.98
N TYR A 154 -8.23 5.05 -4.15
CA TYR A 154 -9.57 5.44 -4.59
C TYR A 154 -9.68 6.95 -4.72
N ASP A 155 -10.15 7.38 -5.88
CA ASP A 155 -10.46 8.79 -6.16
C ASP A 155 -11.77 9.20 -5.46
N ASN A 156 -11.93 10.51 -5.24
CA ASN A 156 -13.16 11.13 -4.74
C ASN A 156 -13.70 10.44 -3.48
N SER A 157 -12.80 10.05 -2.58
CA SER A 157 -13.15 9.20 -1.46
C SER A 157 -13.38 9.97 -0.16
N VAL A 158 -14.27 9.42 0.66
CA VAL A 158 -14.43 9.74 2.08
C VAL A 158 -13.99 8.52 2.87
N LYS A 159 -13.03 8.68 3.78
CA LYS A 159 -12.48 7.60 4.58
C LYS A 159 -12.54 7.95 6.06
N PHE A 160 -13.13 7.05 6.83
CA PHE A 160 -13.08 7.06 8.29
C PHE A 160 -12.10 6.00 8.79
N THR A 161 -11.24 6.35 9.72
CA THR A 161 -10.39 5.42 10.47
C THR A 161 -10.54 5.73 11.95
N SER A 162 -10.92 4.76 12.77
CA SER A 162 -11.13 4.94 14.21
C SER A 162 -9.84 5.32 14.94
N ALA A 163 -9.96 5.89 16.13
CA ALA A 163 -8.86 5.91 17.10
C ALA A 163 -8.45 4.47 17.46
N ASN A 164 -7.29 4.34 18.09
CA ASN A 164 -6.83 3.05 18.61
C ASN A 164 -7.49 2.77 19.96
N TYR A 165 -8.40 1.80 20.01
CA TYR A 165 -9.08 1.37 21.22
C TYR A 165 -8.39 0.10 21.79
N HIS A 166 -7.36 0.27 22.58
CA HIS A 166 -6.58 -0.83 23.20
C HIS A 166 -6.04 -1.83 22.18
N GLY A 167 -5.51 -1.33 21.06
CA GLY A 167 -4.98 -2.13 19.96
C GLY A 167 -5.95 -2.36 18.82
N LEU A 168 -7.25 -2.17 19.01
CA LEU A 168 -8.27 -2.29 17.97
C LEU A 168 -8.39 -0.99 17.16
N THR A 169 -8.29 -1.09 15.85
CA THR A 169 -8.66 -0.04 14.88
C THR A 169 -9.58 -0.62 13.81
N PHE A 170 -10.49 0.20 13.32
CA PHE A 170 -11.39 -0.18 12.23
C PHE A 170 -11.71 1.03 11.36
N GLY A 171 -12.24 0.79 10.18
CA GLY A 171 -12.60 1.89 9.31
C GLY A 171 -13.48 1.49 8.14
N ALA A 172 -14.01 2.52 7.50
CA ALA A 172 -14.83 2.42 6.30
C ALA A 172 -14.43 3.53 5.32
N MET A 173 -14.50 3.24 4.03
CA MET A 173 -14.17 4.15 2.94
C MET A 173 -15.18 4.01 1.83
N LEU A 174 -15.56 5.14 1.25
CA LEU A 174 -16.43 5.24 0.09
C LEU A 174 -15.77 6.13 -0.96
N GLY A 175 -15.46 5.58 -2.12
CA GLY A 175 -15.09 6.31 -3.34
C GLY A 175 -16.33 6.57 -4.19
N LEU A 176 -16.52 7.82 -4.60
CA LEU A 176 -17.64 8.24 -5.45
C LEU A 176 -17.20 8.18 -6.91
N GLY A 177 -18.01 7.58 -7.76
CA GLY A 177 -17.72 7.47 -9.20
C GLY A 177 -17.86 8.79 -9.97
N ASN A 178 -18.35 9.86 -9.32
CA ASN A 178 -18.61 11.18 -9.93
C ASN A 178 -19.45 11.11 -11.21
N THR A 179 -20.41 10.21 -11.24
CA THR A 179 -21.35 10.02 -12.36
C THR A 179 -22.78 10.29 -11.90
N THR A 180 -23.68 10.46 -12.86
CA THR A 180 -25.12 10.63 -12.56
C THR A 180 -25.77 9.37 -12.01
N ASN A 181 -25.13 8.21 -12.19
CA ASN A 181 -25.52 6.95 -11.59
C ASN A 181 -24.59 6.64 -10.41
N PHE A 182 -25.12 6.66 -9.19
CA PHE A 182 -24.35 6.44 -7.96
C PHE A 182 -23.55 5.13 -7.94
N SER A 183 -24.00 4.10 -8.62
CA SER A 183 -23.33 2.79 -8.64
C SER A 183 -22.14 2.72 -9.60
N THR A 184 -22.07 3.59 -10.61
CA THR A 184 -21.01 3.54 -11.63
C THR A 184 -19.71 4.14 -11.08
N GLY A 185 -18.64 3.35 -11.08
CA GLY A 185 -17.34 3.76 -10.57
C GLY A 185 -17.27 3.93 -9.05
N LYS A 186 -18.31 3.49 -8.33
CA LYS A 186 -18.32 3.47 -6.87
C LYS A 186 -17.34 2.43 -6.35
N SER A 187 -16.64 2.78 -5.27
CA SER A 187 -15.77 1.86 -4.52
C SER A 187 -16.10 1.96 -3.04
N ASP A 188 -16.17 0.83 -2.35
CA ASP A 188 -16.26 0.79 -0.89
C ASP A 188 -15.20 -0.15 -0.32
N SER A 189 -14.63 0.22 0.83
CA SER A 189 -13.63 -0.57 1.53
C SER A 189 -13.85 -0.52 3.04
N PHE A 190 -13.68 -1.67 3.69
CA PHE A 190 -13.79 -1.83 5.14
C PHE A 190 -12.56 -2.55 5.67
N GLY A 191 -12.14 -2.19 6.86
CA GLY A 191 -11.00 -2.84 7.49
C GLY A 191 -11.13 -2.86 9.00
N VAL A 192 -10.58 -3.91 9.59
CA VAL A 192 -10.35 -4.04 11.03
C VAL A 192 -8.94 -4.56 11.25
N SER A 193 -8.24 -3.99 12.22
CA SER A 193 -6.90 -4.42 12.64
C SER A 193 -6.84 -4.43 14.17
N TYR A 194 -6.15 -5.42 14.70
CA TYR A 194 -5.85 -5.55 16.13
C TYR A 194 -4.36 -5.78 16.32
N ALA A 195 -3.72 -4.96 17.15
CA ALA A 195 -2.31 -5.08 17.49
C ALA A 195 -2.14 -4.95 19.00
N ASN A 196 -1.62 -6.01 19.65
CA ASN A 196 -1.36 -6.01 21.09
C ASN A 196 -0.13 -6.87 21.42
N GLY A 197 0.89 -6.24 21.99
CA GLY A 197 2.16 -6.89 22.25
C GLY A 197 2.79 -7.51 21.01
N PRO A 198 3.09 -8.81 21.01
CA PRO A 198 3.72 -9.47 19.87
C PRO A 198 2.76 -9.83 18.72
N PHE A 199 1.44 -9.69 18.92
CA PHE A 199 0.40 -10.15 18.01
C PHE A 199 -0.19 -9.01 17.20
N THR A 200 -0.33 -9.22 15.88
CA THR A 200 -1.12 -8.36 14.98
C THR A 200 -2.02 -9.23 14.11
N ALA A 201 -3.25 -8.82 13.92
CA ALA A 201 -4.19 -9.45 12.98
C ALA A 201 -4.99 -8.37 12.26
N ALA A 202 -5.34 -8.62 11.00
CA ALA A 202 -6.19 -7.72 10.24
C ALA A 202 -7.09 -8.50 9.30
N ALA A 203 -8.23 -7.90 8.97
CA ALA A 203 -9.13 -8.37 7.92
C ALA A 203 -9.72 -7.17 7.16
N THR A 204 -9.92 -7.35 5.87
CA THR A 204 -10.46 -6.31 4.98
C THR A 204 -11.46 -6.88 4.00
N TYR A 205 -12.33 -6.01 3.51
CA TYR A 205 -13.23 -6.25 2.41
C TYR A 205 -13.36 -4.97 1.58
N SER A 206 -13.29 -5.09 0.26
CA SER A 206 -13.64 -4.00 -0.65
C SER A 206 -14.50 -4.51 -1.81
N ASN A 207 -15.23 -3.57 -2.40
CA ASN A 207 -16.07 -3.81 -3.55
C ASN A 207 -16.03 -2.59 -4.47
N GLU A 208 -15.62 -2.79 -5.71
CA GLU A 208 -15.42 -1.74 -6.68
C GLU A 208 -16.22 -2.02 -7.94
N HIS A 209 -16.85 -0.98 -8.46
CA HIS A 209 -17.66 -1.05 -9.67
C HIS A 209 -16.96 -0.38 -10.85
N ASN A 210 -17.01 -1.04 -12.00
CA ASN A 210 -16.43 -0.56 -13.27
C ASN A 210 -14.93 -0.25 -13.16
N ARG A 211 -14.19 -1.10 -12.44
CA ARG A 211 -12.76 -0.94 -12.23
C ARG A 211 -11.94 -1.55 -13.36
N THR A 212 -10.96 -0.79 -13.84
CA THR A 212 -9.94 -1.30 -14.75
C THR A 212 -8.84 -2.02 -13.95
N VAL A 213 -8.56 -3.26 -14.33
CA VAL A 213 -7.52 -4.10 -13.73
C VAL A 213 -6.61 -4.62 -14.85
N SER A 214 -5.30 -4.46 -14.73
CA SER A 214 -4.36 -5.03 -15.70
C SER A 214 -4.02 -6.47 -15.36
N VAL A 215 -4.57 -7.42 -16.09
CA VAL A 215 -4.21 -8.85 -15.98
C VAL A 215 -3.16 -9.26 -17.02
N SER A 216 -2.71 -8.34 -17.88
CA SER A 216 -1.63 -8.58 -18.85
C SER A 216 -0.28 -8.87 -18.18
N THR A 217 -0.08 -8.37 -16.98
CA THR A 217 1.10 -8.65 -16.15
C THR A 217 1.24 -10.13 -15.77
N LEU A 218 0.17 -10.92 -15.91
CA LEU A 218 0.14 -12.38 -15.73
C LEU A 218 0.32 -13.15 -17.06
N GLY A 219 0.61 -12.46 -18.16
CA GLY A 219 0.85 -13.07 -19.47
C GLY A 219 -0.38 -13.22 -20.36
N TYR A 220 -1.53 -12.73 -19.93
CA TYR A 220 -2.73 -12.76 -20.76
C TYR A 220 -2.73 -11.63 -21.78
N ALA A 221 -2.99 -11.95 -23.06
CA ALA A 221 -3.24 -10.94 -24.10
C ALA A 221 -4.70 -10.45 -24.05
N THR A 222 -5.62 -11.39 -23.80
CA THR A 222 -7.06 -11.12 -23.62
C THR A 222 -7.56 -11.84 -22.38
N PHE A 223 -8.57 -11.28 -21.74
CA PHE A 223 -9.23 -11.86 -20.59
C PHE A 223 -10.72 -11.54 -20.62
N GLN A 224 -11.58 -12.56 -20.51
CA GLN A 224 -13.04 -12.43 -20.64
C GLN A 224 -13.46 -11.60 -21.88
N ASN A 225 -12.86 -11.87 -23.03
CA ASN A 225 -13.11 -11.20 -24.32
C ASN A 225 -12.75 -9.68 -24.34
N GLN A 226 -11.93 -9.20 -23.39
CA GLN A 226 -11.41 -7.83 -23.36
C GLN A 226 -9.86 -7.86 -23.47
N PRO A 227 -9.22 -6.75 -23.92
CA PRO A 227 -7.76 -6.63 -23.82
C PRO A 227 -7.31 -6.72 -22.35
N ALA A 228 -6.37 -7.62 -22.04
CA ALA A 228 -5.97 -7.88 -20.66
C ALA A 228 -5.29 -6.68 -19.97
N ALA A 229 -4.65 -5.80 -20.75
CA ALA A 229 -3.99 -4.59 -20.21
C ALA A 229 -4.98 -3.53 -19.69
N THR A 230 -6.19 -3.50 -20.22
CA THR A 230 -7.24 -2.53 -19.89
C THR A 230 -8.57 -3.23 -19.56
N TYR A 231 -8.47 -4.45 -19.04
CA TYR A 231 -9.66 -5.20 -18.63
C TYR A 231 -10.46 -4.42 -17.61
N THR A 232 -11.73 -4.18 -17.90
CA THR A 232 -12.66 -3.50 -17.00
C THR A 232 -13.65 -4.51 -16.45
N ALA A 233 -13.60 -4.71 -15.14
CA ALA A 233 -14.56 -5.53 -14.42
C ALA A 233 -15.81 -4.71 -14.07
N ASP A 234 -17.01 -5.30 -14.25
CA ASP A 234 -18.25 -4.71 -13.75
C ASP A 234 -18.20 -4.60 -12.22
N LYS A 235 -17.56 -5.60 -11.59
CA LYS A 235 -17.40 -5.68 -10.15
C LYS A 235 -16.10 -6.38 -9.78
N VAL A 236 -15.36 -5.80 -8.83
CA VAL A 236 -14.20 -6.39 -8.15
C VAL A 236 -14.53 -6.51 -6.67
N GLU A 237 -14.58 -7.74 -6.14
CA GLU A 237 -14.70 -7.99 -4.71
C GLU A 237 -13.35 -8.50 -4.19
N ASN A 238 -12.71 -7.73 -3.32
CA ASN A 238 -11.43 -8.07 -2.71
C ASN A 238 -11.62 -8.26 -1.20
N MET A 239 -11.15 -9.38 -0.67
CA MET A 239 -11.16 -9.67 0.77
C MET A 239 -9.88 -10.39 1.17
N GLY A 240 -9.50 -10.19 2.41
CA GLY A 240 -8.37 -10.90 2.97
C GLY A 240 -8.31 -10.83 4.48
N ALA A 241 -7.48 -11.70 5.04
CA ALA A 241 -7.15 -11.72 6.46
C ALA A 241 -5.69 -12.16 6.64
N GLY A 242 -5.01 -11.53 7.58
CA GLY A 242 -3.62 -11.85 7.88
C GLY A 242 -3.30 -11.69 9.35
N VAL A 243 -2.21 -12.34 9.75
CA VAL A 243 -1.69 -12.29 11.12
C VAL A 243 -0.17 -12.17 11.09
N SER A 244 0.39 -11.55 12.12
CA SER A 244 1.80 -11.67 12.45
C SER A 244 2.01 -11.89 13.93
N TYR A 245 3.10 -12.57 14.27
CA TYR A 245 3.47 -12.84 15.65
C TYR A 245 4.99 -12.75 15.83
N THR A 246 5.42 -12.01 16.84
CA THR A 246 6.84 -11.84 17.18
C THR A 246 7.25 -12.83 18.28
N ILE A 247 8.23 -13.68 17.99
CA ILE A 247 8.83 -14.64 18.92
C ILE A 247 10.30 -14.28 19.10
N GLY A 248 10.63 -13.64 20.20
CA GLY A 248 12.01 -13.14 20.42
C GLY A 248 12.42 -12.18 19.28
N ASN A 249 13.41 -12.58 18.50
CA ASN A 249 13.95 -11.79 17.37
C ASN A 249 13.31 -12.16 16.02
N VAL A 250 12.32 -13.03 16.00
CA VAL A 250 11.65 -13.48 14.75
C VAL A 250 10.23 -12.95 14.69
N VAL A 251 9.92 -12.26 13.61
CA VAL A 251 8.55 -11.87 13.24
C VAL A 251 8.05 -12.86 12.20
N THR A 252 7.00 -13.59 12.49
CA THR A 252 6.34 -14.49 11.53
C THR A 252 5.05 -13.85 11.01
N HIS A 253 4.65 -14.17 9.79
CA HIS A 253 3.39 -13.71 9.22
C HIS A 253 2.72 -14.80 8.40
N ALA A 254 1.40 -14.67 8.25
CA ALA A 254 0.60 -15.44 7.30
C ALA A 254 -0.56 -14.56 6.81
N LEU A 255 -0.87 -14.64 5.52
CA LEU A 255 -1.88 -13.85 4.85
C LEU A 255 -2.66 -14.70 3.86
N TYR A 256 -3.95 -14.48 3.80
CA TYR A 256 -4.84 -15.00 2.77
C TYR A 256 -5.55 -13.83 2.09
N THR A 257 -5.57 -13.83 0.75
CA THR A 257 -6.36 -12.88 -0.05
C THR A 257 -7.21 -13.62 -1.09
N ARG A 258 -8.34 -13.02 -1.43
CA ARG A 258 -9.26 -13.51 -2.44
C ARG A 258 -9.89 -12.34 -3.17
N VAL A 259 -9.68 -12.28 -4.49
CA VAL A 259 -10.30 -11.29 -5.37
C VAL A 259 -11.19 -11.99 -6.40
N LYS A 260 -12.42 -11.52 -6.52
CA LYS A 260 -13.35 -11.97 -7.55
C LYS A 260 -13.49 -10.86 -8.59
N LEU A 261 -13.03 -11.14 -9.80
CA LEU A 261 -13.23 -10.28 -10.96
C LEU A 261 -14.47 -10.77 -11.72
N GLN A 262 -15.47 -9.91 -11.87
CA GLN A 262 -16.72 -10.21 -12.55
C GLN A 262 -16.96 -9.26 -13.71
N SER A 263 -17.25 -9.77 -14.90
CA SER A 263 -17.67 -9.01 -16.06
C SER A 263 -18.65 -9.83 -16.90
N ASN A 264 -19.74 -9.20 -17.37
CA ASN A 264 -20.78 -9.82 -18.21
C ASN A 264 -21.30 -11.16 -17.65
N GLY A 265 -21.47 -11.27 -16.33
CA GLY A 265 -21.94 -12.47 -15.64
C GLY A 265 -20.88 -13.58 -15.46
N VAL A 266 -19.69 -13.43 -16.05
CA VAL A 266 -18.56 -14.36 -15.86
C VAL A 266 -17.70 -13.91 -14.70
N SER A 267 -17.26 -14.84 -13.85
CA SER A 267 -16.41 -14.55 -12.71
C SER A 267 -15.13 -15.38 -12.72
N ASN A 268 -14.02 -14.77 -12.37
CA ASN A 268 -12.76 -15.45 -12.09
C ASN A 268 -12.27 -15.10 -10.68
N LEU A 269 -11.65 -16.07 -10.04
CA LEU A 269 -11.09 -15.93 -8.70
C LEU A 269 -9.57 -15.86 -8.78
N PHE A 270 -9.03 -14.86 -8.12
CA PHE A 270 -7.64 -14.75 -7.71
C PHE A 270 -7.58 -15.10 -6.23
N GLN A 271 -6.74 -16.04 -5.84
CA GLN A 271 -6.59 -16.44 -4.44
C GLN A 271 -5.11 -16.63 -4.14
N SER A 272 -4.65 -16.03 -3.03
CA SER A 272 -3.27 -16.16 -2.59
C SER A 272 -3.20 -16.59 -1.13
N TYR A 273 -2.24 -17.46 -0.85
CA TYR A 273 -1.77 -17.84 0.46
C TYR A 273 -0.30 -17.44 0.56
N ASP A 274 0.05 -16.69 1.57
CA ASP A 274 1.37 -16.11 1.78
C ASP A 274 1.79 -16.38 3.23
N ALA A 275 3.03 -16.79 3.45
CA ALA A 275 3.59 -16.95 4.78
C ALA A 275 5.11 -16.76 4.75
N GLY A 276 5.65 -16.19 5.82
CA GLY A 276 7.09 -15.96 5.91
C GLY A 276 7.54 -15.56 7.31
N ALA A 277 8.80 -15.19 7.38
CA ALA A 277 9.42 -14.73 8.62
C ALA A 277 10.55 -13.73 8.35
N THR A 278 10.73 -12.81 9.28
CA THR A 278 11.89 -11.90 9.36
C THR A 278 12.64 -12.17 10.65
N TRP A 279 13.90 -12.59 10.53
CA TRP A 279 14.79 -12.83 11.65
C TRP A 279 15.75 -11.66 11.82
N LYS A 280 15.60 -10.90 12.90
CA LYS A 280 16.51 -9.83 13.32
C LYS A 280 17.71 -10.46 14.04
N MET A 281 18.72 -10.91 13.26
CA MET A 281 19.90 -11.59 13.79
C MET A 281 20.64 -10.73 14.81
N VAL A 282 20.85 -9.47 14.44
CA VAL A 282 21.40 -8.40 15.27
C VAL A 282 20.58 -7.12 14.97
N PRO A 283 20.71 -6.05 15.78
CA PRO A 283 19.89 -4.85 15.60
C PRO A 283 19.94 -4.22 14.21
N ASP A 284 21.05 -4.36 13.51
CA ASP A 284 21.32 -3.75 12.21
C ASP A 284 21.37 -4.73 11.04
N ASN A 285 21.15 -6.04 11.27
CA ASN A 285 21.07 -7.02 10.17
C ASN A 285 19.89 -7.97 10.34
N TRP A 286 19.06 -8.03 9.29
CA TRP A 286 17.83 -8.81 9.24
C TRP A 286 17.83 -9.73 8.03
N ILE A 287 17.49 -11.00 8.24
CA ILE A 287 17.20 -11.95 7.17
C ILE A 287 15.68 -12.14 7.11
N ALA A 288 15.11 -11.93 5.96
CA ALA A 288 13.69 -12.09 5.74
C ALA A 288 13.43 -13.04 4.57
N GLY A 289 12.29 -13.70 4.59
CA GLY A 289 11.88 -14.53 3.48
C GLY A 289 10.49 -15.11 3.67
N GLY A 290 9.96 -15.67 2.60
CA GLY A 290 8.63 -16.24 2.60
C GLY A 290 8.33 -17.01 1.33
N ALA A 291 7.12 -17.54 1.31
CA ALA A 291 6.56 -18.24 0.17
C ALA A 291 5.09 -17.84 -0.04
N ALA A 292 4.71 -17.65 -1.29
CA ALA A 292 3.32 -17.43 -1.65
C ALA A 292 2.87 -18.42 -2.72
N THR A 293 1.60 -18.80 -2.69
CA THR A 293 0.93 -19.55 -3.75
C THR A 293 -0.32 -18.81 -4.17
N THR A 294 -0.35 -18.41 -5.43
CA THR A 294 -1.47 -17.69 -6.05
C THR A 294 -2.12 -18.57 -7.11
N THR A 295 -3.44 -18.63 -7.14
CA THR A 295 -4.23 -19.27 -8.21
C THR A 295 -5.09 -18.24 -8.92
N PHE A 296 -5.08 -18.25 -10.25
CA PHE A 296 -5.88 -17.36 -11.09
C PHE A 296 -6.16 -17.99 -12.44
N ALA A 297 -7.41 -17.98 -12.89
CA ALA A 297 -7.84 -18.46 -14.21
C ALA A 297 -7.34 -19.87 -14.60
N GLY A 298 -7.27 -20.79 -13.61
CA GLY A 298 -6.77 -22.15 -13.79
C GLY A 298 -5.27 -22.34 -13.63
N GLU A 299 -4.50 -21.25 -13.60
CA GLU A 299 -3.06 -21.29 -13.37
C GLU A 299 -2.72 -21.13 -11.88
N ARG A 300 -1.54 -21.67 -11.50
CA ARG A 300 -0.96 -21.53 -10.17
C ARG A 300 0.44 -20.96 -10.29
N TYR A 301 0.73 -19.95 -9.47
CA TYR A 301 2.04 -19.33 -9.30
C TYR A 301 2.53 -19.64 -7.90
N THR A 302 3.73 -20.15 -7.78
CA THR A 302 4.38 -20.41 -6.47
C THR A 302 5.67 -19.63 -6.42
N GLN A 303 5.78 -18.74 -5.42
CA GLN A 303 6.90 -17.83 -5.23
C GLN A 303 7.66 -18.20 -3.96
N PHE A 304 8.97 -17.99 -3.99
CA PHE A 304 9.85 -18.07 -2.84
C PHE A 304 10.76 -16.86 -2.84
N GLU A 305 11.02 -16.31 -1.68
CA GLU A 305 11.92 -15.20 -1.48
C GLU A 305 12.82 -15.41 -0.26
N ILE A 306 14.06 -14.92 -0.39
CA ILE A 306 14.98 -14.68 0.71
C ILE A 306 15.72 -13.36 0.46
N GLY A 307 15.87 -12.56 1.52
CA GLY A 307 16.59 -11.29 1.47
C GLY A 307 17.42 -11.08 2.72
N ASP A 308 18.52 -10.35 2.57
CA ASP A 308 19.36 -9.82 3.63
C ASP A 308 19.29 -8.29 3.58
N ILE A 309 18.95 -7.68 4.71
CA ILE A 309 18.77 -6.24 4.88
C ILE A 309 19.73 -5.78 5.97
N TYR A 310 20.68 -4.91 5.59
CA TYR A 310 21.65 -4.34 6.52
C TYR A 310 21.41 -2.84 6.71
N LEU A 311 21.20 -2.43 7.97
CA LEU A 311 20.92 -1.05 8.34
C LEU A 311 22.24 -0.30 8.56
N LEU A 312 22.61 0.58 7.63
CA LEU A 312 23.73 1.52 7.80
C LEU A 312 23.38 2.61 8.82
N SER A 313 22.10 2.95 8.90
CA SER A 313 21.52 3.86 9.88
C SER A 313 20.02 3.58 10.03
N LYS A 314 19.31 4.36 10.87
CA LYS A 314 17.84 4.29 10.97
C LYS A 314 17.12 4.67 9.67
N MET A 315 17.78 5.42 8.79
CA MET A 315 17.19 5.96 7.54
C MET A 315 17.83 5.35 6.29
N THR A 316 18.94 4.63 6.41
CA THR A 316 19.68 4.09 5.25
C THR A 316 19.90 2.60 5.43
N GLN A 317 19.48 1.81 4.44
CA GLN A 317 19.67 0.37 4.38
C GLN A 317 20.30 -0.01 3.03
N VAL A 318 21.08 -1.10 3.05
CA VAL A 318 21.47 -1.85 1.85
C VAL A 318 20.85 -3.23 1.92
N TYR A 319 20.55 -3.81 0.76
CA TYR A 319 19.86 -5.09 0.73
C TYR A 319 20.27 -5.94 -0.46
N VAL A 320 20.08 -7.25 -0.31
CA VAL A 320 20.14 -8.23 -1.39
C VAL A 320 18.92 -9.15 -1.28
N ASN A 321 18.16 -9.30 -2.36
CA ASN A 321 17.01 -10.19 -2.44
C ASN A 321 17.21 -11.21 -3.56
N ALA A 322 16.77 -12.43 -3.35
CA ALA A 322 16.69 -13.48 -4.36
C ALA A 322 15.30 -14.11 -4.35
N LEU A 323 14.67 -14.14 -5.51
CA LEU A 323 13.30 -14.62 -5.71
C LEU A 323 13.27 -15.70 -6.78
N TYR A 324 12.39 -16.65 -6.60
CA TYR A 324 12.05 -17.66 -7.59
C TYR A 324 10.55 -17.82 -7.69
N GLU A 325 10.04 -17.82 -8.91
CA GLU A 325 8.65 -18.14 -9.18
C GLU A 325 8.54 -19.29 -10.18
N ARG A 326 7.55 -20.15 -9.94
CA ARG A 326 7.16 -21.22 -10.82
C ARG A 326 5.65 -21.20 -11.08
N ALA A 327 5.28 -21.11 -12.36
CA ALA A 327 3.90 -21.29 -12.81
C ALA A 327 3.55 -22.78 -13.01
N SER A 328 2.27 -23.13 -13.00
CA SER A 328 1.75 -24.45 -13.37
C SER A 328 1.97 -24.78 -14.86
N SER A 329 1.67 -26.01 -15.29
CA SER A 329 1.81 -26.41 -16.69
C SER A 329 0.77 -25.68 -17.54
N GLY A 330 1.23 -24.85 -18.47
CA GLY A 330 0.38 -23.99 -19.31
C GLY A 330 0.59 -22.51 -19.06
N GLY A 331 1.02 -22.14 -17.84
CA GLY A 331 1.31 -20.76 -17.47
C GLY A 331 2.79 -20.37 -17.64
N ASN A 332 3.04 -19.08 -17.69
CA ASN A 332 4.37 -18.48 -17.64
C ASN A 332 4.57 -17.81 -16.29
N ALA A 333 5.79 -17.91 -15.73
CA ALA A 333 6.10 -17.20 -14.51
C ALA A 333 6.06 -15.67 -14.73
N ALA A 334 5.60 -14.94 -13.71
CA ALA A 334 5.32 -13.51 -13.78
C ALA A 334 5.54 -12.84 -12.42
N LEU A 335 6.78 -12.88 -11.91
CA LEU A 335 7.16 -12.12 -10.73
C LEU A 335 6.70 -10.67 -10.89
N PHE A 336 6.11 -10.12 -9.85
CA PHE A 336 5.52 -8.79 -9.89
C PHE A 336 6.55 -7.77 -10.42
N THR A 337 6.20 -6.99 -11.43
CA THR A 337 7.04 -6.01 -12.15
C THR A 337 8.25 -6.53 -12.94
N ALA A 338 8.66 -7.81 -12.79
CA ALA A 338 9.81 -8.37 -13.52
C ALA A 338 9.56 -8.58 -15.03
N GLY A 339 8.30 -8.47 -15.45
CA GLY A 339 7.84 -8.87 -16.77
C GLY A 339 7.58 -10.38 -16.87
N VAL A 340 6.75 -10.76 -17.81
CA VAL A 340 6.32 -12.17 -17.98
C VAL A 340 7.46 -13.00 -18.58
N SER A 341 7.74 -14.15 -17.97
CA SER A 341 8.70 -15.14 -18.50
C SER A 341 8.14 -15.82 -19.76
N SER A 342 9.00 -16.29 -20.65
CA SER A 342 8.60 -17.15 -21.78
C SER A 342 8.39 -18.61 -21.37
N ASN A 343 8.59 -18.97 -20.11
CA ASN A 343 8.41 -20.31 -19.59
C ASN A 343 7.91 -20.27 -18.12
N ARG A 344 7.79 -21.45 -17.52
CA ARG A 344 7.20 -21.62 -16.18
C ARG A 344 8.07 -21.13 -15.04
N ASN A 345 9.30 -20.74 -15.26
CA ASN A 345 10.24 -20.41 -14.19
C ASN A 345 10.78 -19.01 -14.40
N GLN A 346 10.96 -18.28 -13.30
CA GLN A 346 11.63 -16.98 -13.31
C GLN A 346 12.43 -16.82 -12.02
N VAL A 347 13.62 -16.28 -12.14
CA VAL A 347 14.48 -15.90 -11.01
C VAL A 347 14.73 -14.40 -11.12
N ALA A 348 14.65 -13.71 -9.99
CA ALA A 348 15.12 -12.34 -9.84
C ALA A 348 16.16 -12.28 -8.73
N VAL A 349 17.25 -11.53 -8.94
CA VAL A 349 18.24 -11.20 -7.92
C VAL A 349 18.47 -9.70 -7.95
N LEU A 350 18.40 -9.07 -6.80
CA LEU A 350 18.51 -7.62 -6.67
C LEU A 350 19.48 -7.27 -5.56
N ALA A 351 20.21 -6.18 -5.75
CA ALA A 351 21.00 -5.56 -4.70
C ALA A 351 20.84 -4.04 -4.81
N GLY A 352 20.61 -3.36 -3.70
CA GLY A 352 20.32 -1.94 -3.72
C GLY A 352 20.55 -1.23 -2.40
N ILE A 353 20.25 0.06 -2.43
CA ILE A 353 20.30 0.98 -1.31
C ILE A 353 18.98 1.73 -1.21
N HIS A 354 18.45 1.82 -0.01
CA HIS A 354 17.27 2.59 0.34
C HIS A 354 17.65 3.69 1.33
N HIS A 355 17.08 4.89 1.13
CA HIS A 355 17.24 6.01 2.05
C HIS A 355 15.89 6.73 2.26
N ALA A 356 15.47 6.86 3.53
CA ALA A 356 14.32 7.67 3.92
C ALA A 356 14.78 9.03 4.47
N PHE A 357 13.96 10.06 4.34
CA PHE A 357 14.22 11.41 4.86
C PHE A 357 12.96 12.11 5.36
#